data_e6db681c6d022e30b7225f3642e48399
#
_entry.id   e6db681c6d022e30b7225f3642e48399
#
_cell.length_a   1.000
_cell.length_b   1.000
_cell.length_c   1.000
_cell.angle_alpha   90.00
_cell.angle_beta   90.00
_cell.angle_gamma   90.00
#
_symmetry.space_group_name_H-M   'P 1'
#
loop_
_entity.id
_entity.type
_entity.pdbx_description
1 polymer ?
#
loop_
_entity_poly.entity_id
_entity_poly.type
_entity_poly.pdbx_seq_one_letter_code
_entity_poly.pdbx_strand_id
1 'polypeptide(L)'
;MKVAKGDIYSQANSIPVLKFEDQQLTSFVGLVVFQKLFRNCRLKERMEESCAHLLGRHYYSFSTIVQCLIVHIILGYRQLRESEFYREDPLVKRVLGLKALPSVPTVSRMLSEFDDHSVALQQEANRDLVLERLQEEAFQTVTMDFDGSVQSTKRHAEGTAVGYNKENKGARSYYPLFCTIAQTGQVLDVLHRSGNVHDSKGALEFVTACVQTVRECLGNSVRLEARLDSAFFSDAMVQRLEQLGVEYSISVPFERFTALKGLIEKRKLWWSVPGSEGKSHQFESRWKPQSWTRKRRFIFIRNTVGLQNKEPVQLDLFAPVQEGYEFKVIITNKTGAAGKVAHFHEGRGYQEKIYAELKNHAQMGYVPARRLVANKVYLLCSIFAHNLSRELQMQVQEPLRGTTEKRTVRWLFEELDTLRKTLIARAGRLSRPPGKLTLTLNANPTVKNLLLRFLAA
;
A
#
# COMPACT_ATOMS: atom_id res chain seq x y z
N MET A 1 41.10 -0.97 8.35
CA MET A 1 41.47 -1.43 9.70
C MET A 1 42.21 -2.76 9.57
N LYS A 2 43.52 -2.85 9.95
CA LYS A 2 44.23 -4.13 9.91
C LYS A 2 43.82 -4.91 11.16
N VAL A 3 43.18 -6.07 10.96
CA VAL A 3 42.85 -6.99 12.06
C VAL A 3 44.16 -7.52 12.63
N ALA A 4 44.36 -7.43 13.95
CA ALA A 4 45.53 -7.96 14.60
C ALA A 4 45.54 -9.50 14.49
N LYS A 5 46.71 -10.11 14.34
CA LYS A 5 46.83 -11.56 14.22
C LYS A 5 46.21 -12.36 15.37
N GLY A 6 46.04 -11.75 16.56
CA GLY A 6 45.43 -12.35 17.74
C GLY A 6 43.89 -12.44 17.68
N ASP A 7 43.24 -11.77 16.68
CA ASP A 7 41.77 -11.77 16.54
C ASP A 7 41.27 -12.91 15.63
N ILE A 8 42.18 -13.77 15.13
CA ILE A 8 41.85 -14.89 14.26
C ILE A 8 41.80 -16.17 15.09
N TYR A 9 40.66 -16.85 15.12
CA TYR A 9 40.51 -18.13 15.79
C TYR A 9 41.40 -19.20 15.14
N SER A 10 42.24 -19.87 15.94
CA SER A 10 43.15 -20.92 15.46
C SER A 10 42.47 -22.14 14.83
N GLN A 11 41.16 -22.32 15.08
CA GLN A 11 40.33 -23.41 14.56
C GLN A 11 39.22 -22.90 13.61
N ALA A 12 39.47 -21.83 12.86
CA ALA A 12 38.48 -21.22 11.98
C ALA A 12 37.86 -22.20 10.94
N ASN A 13 38.60 -23.27 10.58
CA ASN A 13 38.15 -24.27 9.58
C ASN A 13 37.57 -25.55 10.22
N SER A 14 37.50 -25.67 11.55
CA SER A 14 36.90 -26.84 12.19
C SER A 14 35.37 -26.70 12.28
N ILE A 15 34.68 -27.78 11.93
CA ILE A 15 33.22 -27.85 12.05
C ILE A 15 32.87 -28.00 13.53
N PRO A 16 32.02 -27.12 14.10
CA PRO A 16 31.63 -27.23 15.50
C PRO A 16 30.76 -28.48 15.75
N VAL A 17 30.79 -28.99 16.97
CA VAL A 17 29.92 -30.07 17.41
C VAL A 17 28.48 -29.51 17.50
N LEU A 18 27.55 -30.16 16.83
CA LEU A 18 26.12 -29.81 16.86
C LEU A 18 25.48 -30.40 18.11
N LYS A 19 24.79 -29.57 18.88
CA LYS A 19 23.91 -29.98 19.98
C LYS A 19 22.50 -29.50 19.75
N PHE A 20 21.52 -30.34 20.00
CA PHE A 20 20.09 -30.07 19.87
C PHE A 20 19.46 -30.04 21.26
N GLU A 21 19.27 -28.83 21.79
CA GLU A 21 18.71 -28.59 23.12
C GLU A 21 17.57 -27.56 23.00
N ASP A 22 16.50 -27.70 23.78
CA ASP A 22 15.43 -26.69 23.86
C ASP A 22 15.91 -25.49 24.66
N GLN A 23 16.51 -24.53 23.98
CA GLN A 23 17.02 -23.28 24.57
C GLN A 23 16.04 -22.12 24.46
N GLN A 24 14.81 -22.34 23.98
CA GLN A 24 13.80 -21.31 23.74
C GLN A 24 14.34 -20.14 22.88
N LEU A 25 15.05 -20.50 21.81
CA LEU A 25 15.64 -19.52 20.87
C LEU A 25 14.58 -19.02 19.91
N THR A 26 14.63 -17.73 19.62
CA THR A 26 13.83 -17.07 18.58
C THR A 26 14.72 -16.40 17.56
N SER A 27 14.29 -16.40 16.30
CA SER A 27 14.94 -15.66 15.21
C SER A 27 14.32 -14.28 14.99
N PHE A 28 13.28 -13.89 15.75
CA PHE A 28 12.41 -12.75 15.45
C PHE A 28 12.19 -11.83 16.65
N VAL A 29 13.28 -11.49 17.36
CA VAL A 29 13.22 -10.66 18.58
C VAL A 29 12.42 -9.36 18.36
N GLY A 30 12.56 -8.72 17.20
CA GLY A 30 11.84 -7.48 16.91
C GLY A 30 10.33 -7.60 16.83
N LEU A 31 9.75 -8.81 16.80
CA LEU A 31 8.30 -8.99 16.94
C LEU A 31 7.74 -8.44 18.26
N VAL A 32 8.56 -8.28 19.29
CA VAL A 32 8.13 -7.65 20.56
C VAL A 32 7.67 -6.21 20.33
N VAL A 33 8.24 -5.52 19.36
CA VAL A 33 7.82 -4.16 18.96
C VAL A 33 6.45 -4.19 18.32
N PHE A 34 6.22 -5.13 17.40
CA PHE A 34 4.89 -5.34 16.82
C PHE A 34 3.86 -5.81 17.84
N GLN A 35 4.26 -6.61 18.84
CA GLN A 35 3.35 -6.99 19.94
C GLN A 35 2.84 -5.76 20.71
N LYS A 36 3.72 -4.78 20.96
CA LYS A 36 3.30 -3.49 21.55
C LYS A 36 2.35 -2.75 20.64
N LEU A 37 2.70 -2.59 19.35
CA LEU A 37 1.86 -1.95 18.35
C LEU A 37 0.48 -2.61 18.26
N PHE A 38 0.39 -3.94 18.17
CA PHE A 38 -0.88 -4.68 18.11
C PHE A 38 -1.77 -4.38 19.31
N ARG A 39 -1.18 -4.22 20.49
CA ARG A 39 -1.91 -3.83 21.69
C ARG A 39 -2.39 -2.37 21.60
N ASN A 40 -1.53 -1.45 21.18
CA ASN A 40 -1.87 -0.03 21.05
C ASN A 40 -3.02 0.17 20.04
N CYS A 41 -2.94 -0.51 18.88
CA CYS A 41 -3.97 -0.46 17.83
C CYS A 41 -5.16 -1.39 18.09
N ARG A 42 -5.23 -2.07 19.25
CA ARG A 42 -6.30 -3.03 19.59
C ARG A 42 -6.55 -4.06 18.48
N LEU A 43 -5.49 -4.53 17.82
CA LEU A 43 -5.60 -5.39 16.64
C LEU A 43 -6.36 -6.68 16.94
N LYS A 44 -6.15 -7.28 18.11
CA LYS A 44 -6.82 -8.51 18.51
C LYS A 44 -8.33 -8.31 18.59
N GLU A 45 -8.77 -7.29 19.30
CA GLU A 45 -10.17 -6.94 19.51
C GLU A 45 -10.86 -6.65 18.17
N ARG A 46 -10.24 -5.86 17.29
CA ARG A 46 -10.76 -5.58 15.95
C ARG A 46 -10.93 -6.84 15.11
N MET A 47 -9.98 -7.78 15.18
CA MET A 47 -10.11 -9.06 14.48
C MET A 47 -11.14 -9.97 15.11
N GLU A 48 -11.31 -9.95 16.43
CA GLU A 48 -12.37 -10.71 17.13
C GLU A 48 -13.75 -10.19 16.75
N GLU A 49 -13.96 -8.87 16.74
CA GLU A 49 -15.21 -8.23 16.33
C GLU A 49 -15.54 -8.54 14.86
N SER A 50 -14.57 -8.45 13.96
CA SER A 50 -14.76 -8.73 12.53
C SER A 50 -15.10 -10.18 12.21
N CYS A 51 -14.84 -11.09 13.12
CA CYS A 51 -15.09 -12.53 12.95
C CYS A 51 -16.13 -13.10 13.94
N ALA A 52 -16.76 -12.26 14.77
CA ALA A 52 -17.62 -12.71 15.87
C ALA A 52 -18.85 -13.51 15.41
N HIS A 53 -19.37 -13.23 14.22
CA HIS A 53 -20.52 -13.92 13.62
C HIS A 53 -20.16 -15.30 13.01
N LEU A 54 -18.85 -15.56 12.76
CA LEU A 54 -18.41 -16.83 12.19
C LEU A 54 -18.42 -17.92 13.26
N LEU A 55 -19.45 -18.71 13.25
CA LEU A 55 -19.64 -19.81 14.19
C LEU A 55 -19.00 -21.09 13.64
N GLY A 56 -18.20 -21.77 14.46
CA GLY A 56 -17.61 -23.05 14.11
C GLY A 56 -16.96 -23.72 15.32
N ARG A 57 -16.97 -25.07 15.34
CA ARG A 57 -16.25 -25.86 16.37
C ARG A 57 -14.79 -26.04 15.92
N HIS A 58 -14.06 -24.94 15.84
CA HIS A 58 -12.64 -24.96 15.50
C HIS A 58 -11.78 -24.83 16.76
N TYR A 59 -10.59 -25.44 16.72
CA TYR A 59 -9.60 -25.28 17.80
C TYR A 59 -9.05 -23.85 17.83
N TYR A 60 -8.88 -23.21 16.66
CA TYR A 60 -8.48 -21.83 16.51
C TYR A 60 -9.67 -20.97 16.11
N SER A 61 -9.76 -19.74 16.61
CA SER A 61 -10.74 -18.77 16.13
C SER A 61 -10.38 -18.22 14.75
N PHE A 62 -11.35 -17.70 14.01
CA PHE A 62 -11.10 -17.04 12.74
C PHE A 62 -10.21 -15.80 12.90
N SER A 63 -10.38 -15.04 13.96
CA SER A 63 -9.51 -13.91 14.31
C SER A 63 -8.05 -14.33 14.52
N THR A 64 -7.82 -15.48 15.12
CA THR A 64 -6.48 -16.08 15.27
C THR A 64 -5.86 -16.36 13.91
N ILE A 65 -6.60 -16.90 12.94
CA ILE A 65 -6.10 -17.17 11.60
C ILE A 65 -5.68 -15.86 10.91
N VAL A 66 -6.49 -14.79 11.00
CA VAL A 66 -6.15 -13.47 10.44
C VAL A 66 -4.87 -12.93 11.09
N GLN A 67 -4.75 -12.97 12.40
CA GLN A 67 -3.55 -12.51 13.11
C GLN A 67 -2.30 -13.34 12.71
N CYS A 68 -2.43 -14.66 12.59
CA CYS A 68 -1.36 -15.53 12.09
C CYS A 68 -0.90 -15.12 10.69
N LEU A 69 -1.83 -14.79 9.79
CA LEU A 69 -1.51 -14.34 8.42
C LEU A 69 -0.85 -12.96 8.40
N ILE A 70 -1.31 -12.02 9.21
CA ILE A 70 -0.67 -10.70 9.34
C ILE A 70 0.78 -10.86 9.82
N VAL A 71 1.01 -11.67 10.88
CA VAL A 71 2.37 -11.95 11.37
C VAL A 71 3.21 -12.69 10.33
N HIS A 72 2.66 -13.68 9.63
CA HIS A 72 3.30 -14.39 8.53
C HIS A 72 3.84 -13.43 7.46
N ILE A 73 3.02 -12.46 7.06
CA ILE A 73 3.38 -11.45 6.07
C ILE A 73 4.42 -10.46 6.64
N ILE A 74 4.27 -10.02 7.87
CA ILE A 74 5.27 -9.16 8.56
C ILE A 74 6.62 -9.85 8.61
N LEU A 75 6.68 -11.14 8.88
CA LEU A 75 7.91 -11.94 8.88
C LEU A 75 8.53 -12.11 7.47
N GLY A 76 7.79 -11.80 6.40
CA GLY A 76 8.28 -11.83 5.02
C GLY A 76 7.92 -13.10 4.25
N TYR A 77 7.18 -13.98 4.84
CA TYR A 77 6.76 -15.22 4.19
C TYR A 77 5.57 -14.99 3.26
N ARG A 78 5.58 -15.69 2.13
CA ARG A 78 4.58 -15.53 1.06
C ARG A 78 3.58 -16.69 1.02
N GLN A 79 4.11 -17.91 0.98
CA GLN A 79 3.28 -19.09 0.81
C GLN A 79 2.85 -19.64 2.16
N LEU A 80 1.60 -20.04 2.29
CA LEU A 80 1.07 -20.57 3.56
C LEU A 80 1.95 -21.69 4.15
N ARG A 81 2.55 -22.54 3.29
CA ARG A 81 3.45 -23.62 3.72
C ARG A 81 4.74 -23.13 4.39
N GLU A 82 5.13 -21.89 4.17
CA GLU A 82 6.35 -21.34 4.77
C GLU A 82 6.18 -21.04 6.27
N SER A 83 4.95 -21.16 6.80
CA SER A 83 4.71 -21.14 8.24
C SER A 83 5.47 -22.25 8.98
N GLU A 84 5.80 -23.34 8.32
CA GLU A 84 6.62 -24.42 8.89
C GLU A 84 8.03 -23.95 9.27
N PHE A 85 8.59 -22.92 8.63
CA PHE A 85 9.93 -22.40 8.94
C PHE A 85 10.04 -21.74 10.32
N TYR A 86 8.93 -21.25 10.87
CA TYR A 86 8.89 -20.59 12.17
C TYR A 86 7.86 -21.21 13.12
N ARG A 87 7.31 -22.37 12.79
CA ARG A 87 6.23 -23.02 13.52
C ARG A 87 6.58 -23.24 15.00
N GLU A 88 7.82 -23.56 15.29
CA GLU A 88 8.28 -23.84 16.65
C GLU A 88 8.90 -22.61 17.34
N ASP A 89 8.98 -21.44 16.68
CA ASP A 89 9.54 -20.24 17.28
C ASP A 89 8.72 -19.80 18.52
N PRO A 90 9.36 -19.73 19.71
CA PRO A 90 8.65 -19.46 20.95
C PRO A 90 8.12 -18.02 21.04
N LEU A 91 8.77 -17.06 20.41
CA LEU A 91 8.32 -15.67 20.44
C LEU A 91 7.11 -15.46 19.49
N VAL A 92 7.12 -16.09 18.30
CA VAL A 92 5.97 -16.05 17.40
C VAL A 92 4.73 -16.63 18.06
N LYS A 93 4.85 -17.83 18.66
CA LYS A 93 3.76 -18.45 19.43
C LYS A 93 3.26 -17.51 20.52
N ARG A 94 4.15 -16.86 21.22
CA ARG A 94 3.80 -15.96 22.33
C ARG A 94 3.10 -14.67 21.86
N VAL A 95 3.58 -14.03 20.80
CA VAL A 95 2.98 -12.80 20.25
C VAL A 95 1.54 -13.06 19.83
N LEU A 96 1.27 -14.25 19.30
CA LEU A 96 -0.06 -14.71 18.91
C LEU A 96 -0.89 -15.28 20.07
N GLY A 97 -0.30 -15.44 21.26
CA GLY A 97 -0.97 -16.03 22.41
C GLY A 97 -1.27 -17.54 22.28
N LEU A 98 -0.48 -18.26 21.46
CA LEU A 98 -0.73 -19.65 21.10
C LEU A 98 0.30 -20.61 21.69
N LYS A 99 -0.14 -21.81 22.10
CA LYS A 99 0.75 -22.91 22.48
C LYS A 99 1.36 -23.60 21.25
N ALA A 100 0.60 -23.70 20.18
CA ALA A 100 1.01 -24.23 18.88
C ALA A 100 0.41 -23.39 17.76
N LEU A 101 1.12 -23.23 16.65
CA LEU A 101 0.59 -22.54 15.47
C LEU A 101 -0.32 -23.48 14.67
N PRO A 102 -1.35 -22.94 13.98
CA PRO A 102 -2.22 -23.73 13.12
C PRO A 102 -1.42 -24.32 11.97
N SER A 103 -1.73 -25.57 11.62
CA SER A 103 -1.14 -26.23 10.47
C SER A 103 -1.60 -25.59 9.15
N VAL A 104 -0.82 -25.72 8.09
CA VAL A 104 -1.17 -25.21 6.75
C VAL A 104 -2.54 -25.68 6.26
N PRO A 105 -2.92 -26.99 6.39
CA PRO A 105 -4.28 -27.42 6.07
C PRO A 105 -5.36 -26.74 6.90
N THR A 106 -5.11 -26.49 8.19
CA THR A 106 -6.04 -25.77 9.07
C THR A 106 -6.26 -24.34 8.58
N VAL A 107 -5.17 -23.59 8.32
CA VAL A 107 -5.25 -22.22 7.78
C VAL A 107 -6.01 -22.22 6.46
N SER A 108 -5.69 -23.11 5.54
CA SER A 108 -6.31 -23.17 4.20
C SER A 108 -7.81 -23.49 4.27
N ARG A 109 -8.22 -24.42 5.15
CA ARG A 109 -9.62 -24.76 5.35
C ARG A 109 -10.38 -23.59 5.94
N MET A 110 -9.91 -23.02 7.05
CA MET A 110 -10.56 -21.90 7.71
C MET A 110 -10.66 -20.66 6.82
N LEU A 111 -9.63 -20.35 6.02
CA LEU A 111 -9.71 -19.30 5.02
C LEU A 111 -10.86 -19.49 4.02
N SER A 112 -11.21 -20.74 3.73
CA SER A 112 -12.32 -21.05 2.83
C SER A 112 -13.71 -20.93 3.48
N GLU A 113 -13.78 -20.75 4.77
CA GLU A 113 -15.02 -20.63 5.54
C GLU A 113 -15.39 -19.17 5.88
N PHE A 114 -14.51 -18.21 5.59
CA PHE A 114 -14.86 -16.78 5.68
C PHE A 114 -15.99 -16.43 4.70
N ASP A 115 -16.69 -15.34 4.97
CA ASP A 115 -17.76 -14.78 4.15
C ASP A 115 -17.54 -13.30 3.79
N ASP A 116 -18.40 -12.75 2.94
CA ASP A 116 -18.29 -11.36 2.53
C ASP A 116 -18.59 -10.37 3.67
N HIS A 117 -19.34 -10.80 4.70
CA HIS A 117 -19.58 -9.96 5.88
C HIS A 117 -18.32 -9.78 6.72
N SER A 118 -17.58 -10.87 6.99
CA SER A 118 -16.28 -10.78 7.67
C SER A 118 -15.26 -9.95 6.88
N VAL A 119 -15.27 -10.03 5.54
CA VAL A 119 -14.44 -9.17 4.69
C VAL A 119 -14.80 -7.69 4.88
N ALA A 120 -16.10 -7.35 4.87
CA ALA A 120 -16.56 -5.97 5.07
C ALA A 120 -16.14 -5.41 6.43
N LEU A 121 -16.29 -6.20 7.51
CA LEU A 121 -15.88 -5.82 8.86
C LEU A 121 -14.33 -5.67 8.99
N GLN A 122 -13.56 -6.52 8.32
CA GLN A 122 -12.10 -6.36 8.26
C GLN A 122 -11.68 -5.10 7.49
N GLN A 123 -12.40 -4.74 6.41
CA GLN A 123 -12.18 -3.47 5.71
C GLN A 123 -12.50 -2.28 6.60
N GLU A 124 -13.58 -2.35 7.38
CA GLU A 124 -13.93 -1.34 8.38
C GLU A 124 -12.81 -1.19 9.43
N ALA A 125 -12.38 -2.28 10.05
CA ALA A 125 -11.26 -2.28 11.00
C ALA A 125 -9.96 -1.69 10.42
N ASN A 126 -9.70 -1.91 9.12
CA ASN A 126 -8.57 -1.28 8.43
C ASN A 126 -8.77 0.22 8.23
N ARG A 127 -9.98 0.65 7.83
CA ARG A 127 -10.31 2.08 7.70
C ARG A 127 -10.14 2.80 9.03
N ASP A 128 -10.66 2.22 10.11
CA ASP A 128 -10.56 2.81 11.45
C ASP A 128 -9.11 3.01 11.88
N LEU A 129 -8.22 2.03 11.65
CA LEU A 129 -6.79 2.17 11.91
C LEU A 129 -6.17 3.38 11.20
N VAL A 130 -6.55 3.60 9.93
CA VAL A 130 -6.02 4.72 9.14
C VAL A 130 -6.64 6.03 9.56
N LEU A 131 -7.94 6.06 9.84
CA LEU A 131 -8.68 7.26 10.24
C LEU A 131 -8.26 7.77 11.62
N GLU A 132 -7.99 6.87 12.58
CA GLU A 132 -7.44 7.23 13.89
C GLU A 132 -6.11 7.97 13.73
N ARG A 133 -5.21 7.49 12.86
CA ARG A 133 -3.95 8.21 12.56
C ARG A 133 -4.21 9.58 11.94
N LEU A 134 -5.17 9.70 11.03
CA LEU A 134 -5.49 11.00 10.41
C LEU A 134 -6.06 11.99 11.43
N GLN A 135 -6.84 11.53 12.42
CA GLN A 135 -7.34 12.36 13.53
C GLN A 135 -6.21 12.82 14.46
N GLU A 136 -5.30 11.90 14.84
CA GLU A 136 -4.17 12.22 15.71
C GLU A 136 -3.24 13.26 15.09
N GLU A 137 -2.97 13.16 13.78
CA GLU A 137 -2.11 14.10 13.06
C GLU A 137 -2.78 15.45 12.74
N ALA A 138 -4.09 15.55 12.91
CA ALA A 138 -4.89 16.76 12.70
C ALA A 138 -4.58 17.49 11.38
N PHE A 139 -4.53 16.73 10.26
CA PHE A 139 -4.24 17.30 8.95
C PHE A 139 -5.28 18.33 8.52
N GLN A 140 -4.84 19.50 8.04
CA GLN A 140 -5.72 20.49 7.42
C GLN A 140 -6.15 20.09 6.00
N THR A 141 -5.40 19.21 5.36
CA THR A 141 -5.66 18.71 4.01
C THR A 141 -5.32 17.24 3.95
N VAL A 142 -6.24 16.43 3.42
CA VAL A 142 -6.04 15.01 3.16
C VAL A 142 -6.17 14.75 1.67
N THR A 143 -5.16 14.14 1.08
CA THR A 143 -5.10 13.79 -0.34
C THR A 143 -5.27 12.28 -0.49
N MET A 144 -6.27 11.87 -1.25
CA MET A 144 -6.56 10.47 -1.58
C MET A 144 -6.12 10.17 -3.01
N ASP A 145 -5.33 9.11 -3.17
CA ASP A 145 -4.93 8.59 -4.49
C ASP A 145 -5.73 7.34 -4.81
N PHE A 146 -6.30 7.29 -6.01
CA PHE A 146 -7.09 6.16 -6.50
C PHE A 146 -6.43 5.55 -7.73
N ASP A 147 -6.15 4.25 -7.67
CA ASP A 147 -5.59 3.51 -8.80
C ASP A 147 -5.85 2.00 -8.64
N GLY A 148 -5.80 1.27 -9.75
CA GLY A 148 -5.90 -0.19 -9.77
C GLY A 148 -4.54 -0.86 -9.75
N SER A 149 -4.47 -2.09 -9.23
CA SER A 149 -3.25 -2.89 -9.29
C SER A 149 -3.53 -4.35 -9.61
N VAL A 150 -2.82 -4.90 -10.59
CA VAL A 150 -3.00 -6.28 -11.04
C VAL A 150 -2.44 -7.26 -10.00
N GLN A 151 -3.23 -8.31 -9.68
CA GLN A 151 -2.81 -9.48 -8.94
C GLN A 151 -2.86 -10.72 -9.86
N SER A 152 -1.75 -11.02 -10.50
CA SER A 152 -1.63 -12.17 -11.42
C SER A 152 -1.61 -13.49 -10.66
N THR A 153 -2.24 -14.51 -11.22
CA THR A 153 -2.17 -15.88 -10.69
C THR A 153 -2.05 -16.91 -11.81
N LYS A 154 -1.25 -17.94 -11.58
CA LYS A 154 -1.21 -19.14 -12.41
C LYS A 154 -2.31 -20.13 -12.05
N ARG A 155 -3.00 -19.91 -10.92
CA ARG A 155 -4.06 -20.81 -10.43
C ARG A 155 -5.40 -20.40 -10.99
N HIS A 156 -6.26 -21.36 -11.20
CA HIS A 156 -7.68 -21.13 -11.49
C HIS A 156 -8.39 -20.80 -10.17
N ALA A 157 -8.47 -19.51 -9.83
CA ALA A 157 -9.17 -19.03 -8.64
C ALA A 157 -10.51 -18.38 -9.03
N GLU A 158 -11.51 -18.54 -8.18
CA GLU A 158 -12.85 -17.95 -8.32
C GLU A 158 -12.74 -16.42 -8.50
N GLY A 159 -13.51 -15.86 -9.43
CA GLY A 159 -13.51 -14.42 -9.72
C GLY A 159 -12.30 -13.91 -10.49
N THR A 160 -11.30 -14.75 -10.80
CA THR A 160 -10.20 -14.34 -11.69
C THR A 160 -10.61 -14.41 -13.16
N ALA A 161 -10.11 -13.50 -13.97
CA ALA A 161 -10.30 -13.51 -15.43
C ALA A 161 -9.03 -13.07 -16.15
N VAL A 162 -8.93 -13.46 -17.42
CA VAL A 162 -7.97 -12.90 -18.36
C VAL A 162 -8.49 -11.51 -18.77
N GLY A 163 -7.65 -10.48 -18.68
CA GLY A 163 -8.05 -9.10 -18.95
C GLY A 163 -6.86 -8.14 -19.03
N TYR A 164 -6.92 -7.05 -18.29
CA TYR A 164 -6.00 -5.91 -18.36
C TYR A 164 -4.60 -6.13 -17.76
N ASN A 165 -4.08 -7.35 -17.82
CA ASN A 165 -2.77 -7.69 -17.30
C ASN A 165 -1.68 -7.43 -18.35
N LYS A 166 -1.05 -6.25 -18.29
CA LYS A 166 0.01 -5.85 -19.24
C LYS A 166 1.33 -6.61 -19.00
N GLU A 167 1.63 -6.96 -17.74
CA GLU A 167 2.89 -7.64 -17.37
C GLU A 167 2.89 -9.11 -17.79
N ASN A 168 1.73 -9.78 -17.67
CA ASN A 168 1.57 -11.20 -17.98
C ASN A 168 0.34 -11.39 -18.90
N LYS A 169 0.50 -11.10 -20.19
CA LYS A 169 -0.57 -11.23 -21.20
C LYS A 169 -1.12 -12.67 -21.21
N GLY A 170 -2.45 -12.80 -21.17
CA GLY A 170 -3.13 -14.09 -21.13
C GLY A 170 -3.22 -14.75 -19.73
N ALA A 171 -2.53 -14.23 -18.70
CA ALA A 171 -2.67 -14.75 -17.37
C ALA A 171 -3.99 -14.27 -16.70
N ARG A 172 -4.61 -15.18 -15.92
CA ARG A 172 -5.73 -14.82 -15.07
C ARG A 172 -5.28 -13.90 -13.94
N SER A 173 -6.11 -12.96 -13.56
CA SER A 173 -5.81 -12.00 -12.50
C SER A 173 -7.06 -11.50 -11.81
N TYR A 174 -6.87 -10.89 -10.63
CA TYR A 174 -7.75 -9.87 -10.08
C TYR A 174 -7.21 -8.49 -10.45
N TYR A 175 -8.08 -7.50 -10.39
CA TYR A 175 -7.73 -6.10 -10.59
C TYR A 175 -8.39 -5.21 -9.53
N PRO A 176 -7.97 -5.33 -8.26
CA PRO A 176 -8.50 -4.50 -7.18
C PRO A 176 -8.17 -3.03 -7.41
N LEU A 177 -9.10 -2.16 -6.98
CA LEU A 177 -8.97 -0.72 -6.93
C LEU A 177 -8.68 -0.31 -5.49
N PHE A 178 -7.70 0.55 -5.28
CA PHE A 178 -7.25 1.01 -3.97
C PHE A 178 -7.47 2.50 -3.80
N CYS A 179 -7.75 2.90 -2.55
CA CYS A 179 -7.64 4.25 -2.06
C CYS A 179 -6.45 4.33 -1.09
N THR A 180 -5.48 5.19 -1.36
CA THR A 180 -4.34 5.42 -0.46
C THR A 180 -4.32 6.86 0.02
N ILE A 181 -3.89 7.08 1.28
CA ILE A 181 -3.69 8.41 1.85
C ILE A 181 -2.27 8.87 1.53
N ALA A 182 -2.15 9.93 0.76
CA ALA A 182 -0.86 10.39 0.27
C ALA A 182 0.09 10.89 1.38
N GLN A 183 -0.44 11.42 2.49
CA GLN A 183 0.35 11.94 3.61
C GLN A 183 1.01 10.83 4.43
N THR A 184 0.30 9.73 4.68
CA THR A 184 0.76 8.62 5.53
C THR A 184 1.26 7.42 4.72
N GLY A 185 0.95 7.36 3.43
CA GLY A 185 1.26 6.20 2.58
C GLY A 185 0.52 4.93 2.96
N GLN A 186 -0.54 5.02 3.76
CA GLN A 186 -1.39 3.90 4.15
C GLN A 186 -2.49 3.66 3.12
N VAL A 187 -2.95 2.42 3.02
CA VAL A 187 -4.11 2.03 2.22
C VAL A 187 -5.37 2.19 3.07
N LEU A 188 -6.23 3.14 2.69
CA LEU A 188 -7.50 3.38 3.38
C LEU A 188 -8.49 2.25 3.11
N ASP A 189 -8.68 1.90 1.84
CA ASP A 189 -9.66 0.87 1.46
C ASP A 189 -9.31 0.23 0.11
N VAL A 190 -10.00 -0.89 -0.20
CA VAL A 190 -9.81 -1.66 -1.42
C VAL A 190 -11.14 -2.21 -1.95
N LEU A 191 -11.41 -2.01 -3.24
CA LEU A 191 -12.48 -2.67 -3.96
C LEU A 191 -11.93 -3.83 -4.77
N HIS A 192 -12.19 -5.06 -4.32
CA HIS A 192 -11.71 -6.26 -4.99
C HIS A 192 -12.53 -6.54 -6.27
N ARG A 193 -11.86 -6.69 -7.42
CA ARG A 193 -12.48 -6.86 -8.74
C ARG A 193 -11.81 -7.95 -9.55
N SER A 194 -12.54 -8.53 -10.50
CA SER A 194 -12.01 -9.46 -11.50
C SER A 194 -11.04 -8.76 -12.47
N GLY A 195 -10.07 -9.50 -13.02
CA GLY A 195 -9.05 -8.98 -13.93
C GLY A 195 -9.54 -8.43 -15.27
N ASN A 196 -10.78 -8.73 -15.67
CA ASN A 196 -11.41 -8.23 -16.90
C ASN A 196 -12.36 -7.05 -16.67
N VAL A 197 -12.43 -6.54 -15.45
CA VAL A 197 -13.30 -5.40 -15.12
C VAL A 197 -12.59 -4.11 -15.48
N HIS A 198 -13.26 -3.25 -16.26
CA HIS A 198 -12.76 -1.91 -16.59
C HIS A 198 -12.69 -1.03 -15.33
N ASP A 199 -11.69 -0.14 -15.25
CA ASP A 199 -11.44 0.68 -14.07
C ASP A 199 -12.63 1.53 -13.62
N SER A 200 -13.46 1.99 -14.56
CA SER A 200 -14.66 2.79 -14.26
C SER A 200 -15.78 2.01 -13.55
N LYS A 201 -15.80 0.66 -13.62
CA LYS A 201 -16.89 -0.12 -13.02
C LYS A 201 -16.76 -0.18 -11.49
N GLY A 202 -17.78 0.32 -10.78
CA GLY A 202 -17.82 0.43 -9.33
C GLY A 202 -16.90 1.52 -8.76
N ALA A 203 -16.19 2.27 -9.62
CA ALA A 203 -15.25 3.28 -9.19
C ALA A 203 -15.94 4.51 -8.59
N LEU A 204 -17.09 4.92 -9.14
CA LEU A 204 -17.82 6.08 -8.66
C LEU A 204 -18.33 5.88 -7.23
N GLU A 205 -18.92 4.72 -6.97
CA GLU A 205 -19.42 4.32 -5.65
C GLU A 205 -18.26 4.18 -4.66
N PHE A 206 -17.16 3.54 -5.05
CA PHE A 206 -15.98 3.35 -4.22
C PHE A 206 -15.32 4.68 -3.83
N VAL A 207 -15.06 5.56 -4.81
CA VAL A 207 -14.50 6.90 -4.55
C VAL A 207 -15.43 7.70 -3.65
N THR A 208 -16.75 7.66 -3.92
CA THR A 208 -17.75 8.32 -3.08
C THR A 208 -17.70 7.84 -1.64
N ALA A 209 -17.69 6.51 -1.42
CA ALA A 209 -17.64 5.91 -0.10
C ALA A 209 -16.37 6.32 0.67
N CYS A 210 -15.20 6.23 0.03
CA CYS A 210 -13.93 6.65 0.66
C CYS A 210 -13.96 8.13 1.06
N VAL A 211 -14.45 9.02 0.18
CA VAL A 211 -14.55 10.45 0.48
C VAL A 211 -15.51 10.72 1.65
N GLN A 212 -16.68 10.07 1.65
CA GLN A 212 -17.66 10.21 2.72
C GLN A 212 -17.11 9.72 4.06
N THR A 213 -16.48 8.54 4.09
CA THR A 213 -15.87 7.98 5.28
C THR A 213 -14.82 8.93 5.89
N VAL A 214 -13.93 9.49 5.08
CA VAL A 214 -12.94 10.47 5.55
C VAL A 214 -13.62 11.78 6.02
N ARG A 215 -14.66 12.23 5.31
CA ARG A 215 -15.41 13.43 5.66
C ARG A 215 -16.17 13.28 6.99
N GLU A 216 -16.82 12.13 7.20
CA GLU A 216 -17.52 11.82 8.44
C GLU A 216 -16.57 11.78 9.64
N CYS A 217 -15.37 11.24 9.45
CA CYS A 217 -14.37 11.13 10.51
C CYS A 217 -13.71 12.47 10.86
N LEU A 218 -13.32 13.27 9.85
CA LEU A 218 -12.50 14.48 10.03
C LEU A 218 -13.30 15.79 10.03
N GLY A 219 -14.57 15.74 9.65
CA GLY A 219 -15.44 16.90 9.56
C GLY A 219 -15.21 17.78 8.32
N ASN A 220 -15.98 18.88 8.23
CA ASN A 220 -16.00 19.77 7.06
C ASN A 220 -14.85 20.79 7.02
N SER A 221 -14.12 20.97 8.12
CA SER A 221 -12.97 21.88 8.19
C SER A 221 -11.74 21.38 7.43
N VAL A 222 -11.64 20.07 7.25
CA VAL A 222 -10.52 19.46 6.52
C VAL A 222 -10.76 19.53 5.02
N ARG A 223 -9.79 20.05 4.28
CA ARG A 223 -9.81 20.07 2.83
C ARG A 223 -9.50 18.68 2.29
N LEU A 224 -10.40 18.13 1.47
CA LEU A 224 -10.20 16.85 0.81
C LEU A 224 -9.75 17.04 -0.64
N GLU A 225 -8.75 16.28 -1.03
CA GLU A 225 -8.19 16.29 -2.36
C GLU A 225 -8.17 14.86 -2.93
N ALA A 226 -8.38 14.72 -4.25
CA ALA A 226 -8.33 13.44 -4.94
C ALA A 226 -7.45 13.51 -6.19
N ARG A 227 -6.61 12.48 -6.40
CA ARG A 227 -5.82 12.30 -7.62
C ARG A 227 -6.19 10.96 -8.25
N LEU A 228 -6.59 11.01 -9.52
CA LEU A 228 -7.09 9.85 -10.25
C LEU A 228 -6.40 9.75 -11.63
N ASP A 229 -6.31 8.54 -12.15
CA ASP A 229 -5.80 8.32 -13.49
C ASP A 229 -6.87 8.52 -14.59
N SER A 230 -6.51 8.28 -15.83
CA SER A 230 -7.37 8.51 -16.99
C SER A 230 -8.56 7.54 -17.09
N ALA A 231 -8.54 6.44 -16.39
CA ALA A 231 -9.63 5.47 -16.37
C ALA A 231 -10.86 5.99 -15.59
N PHE A 232 -10.66 6.97 -14.70
CA PHE A 232 -11.72 7.63 -13.94
C PHE A 232 -12.30 8.86 -14.63
N PHE A 233 -11.82 9.22 -15.81
CA PHE A 233 -12.29 10.39 -16.55
C PHE A 233 -13.73 10.21 -17.07
N SER A 234 -14.68 10.73 -16.31
CA SER A 234 -16.12 10.73 -16.68
C SER A 234 -16.83 11.93 -16.08
N ASP A 235 -17.95 12.38 -16.73
CA ASP A 235 -18.76 13.49 -16.19
C ASP A 235 -19.34 13.16 -14.82
N ALA A 236 -19.79 11.93 -14.63
CA ALA A 236 -20.36 11.46 -13.36
C ALA A 236 -19.35 11.57 -12.21
N MET A 237 -18.09 11.13 -12.43
CA MET A 237 -17.04 11.23 -11.43
C MET A 237 -16.72 12.68 -11.08
N VAL A 238 -16.55 13.53 -12.08
CA VAL A 238 -16.24 14.95 -11.90
C VAL A 238 -17.37 15.66 -11.16
N GLN A 239 -18.63 15.46 -11.58
CA GLN A 239 -19.80 16.04 -10.89
C GLN A 239 -19.89 15.56 -9.45
N ARG A 240 -19.63 14.28 -9.20
CA ARG A 240 -19.72 13.72 -7.85
C ARG A 240 -18.66 14.30 -6.92
N LEU A 241 -17.41 14.44 -7.37
CA LEU A 241 -16.34 15.08 -6.59
C LEU A 241 -16.67 16.57 -6.32
N GLU A 242 -17.22 17.30 -7.32
CA GLU A 242 -17.68 18.68 -7.14
C GLU A 242 -18.81 18.77 -6.11
N GLN A 243 -19.79 17.87 -6.14
CA GLN A 243 -20.90 17.80 -5.17
C GLN A 243 -20.40 17.52 -3.72
N LEU A 244 -19.37 16.70 -3.59
CA LEU A 244 -18.77 16.36 -2.29
C LEU A 244 -17.78 17.42 -1.79
N GLY A 245 -17.56 18.50 -2.52
CA GLY A 245 -16.65 19.58 -2.15
C GLY A 245 -15.18 19.12 -2.13
N VAL A 246 -14.81 18.18 -3.01
CA VAL A 246 -13.45 17.64 -3.13
C VAL A 246 -12.69 18.39 -4.22
N GLU A 247 -11.48 18.84 -3.92
CA GLU A 247 -10.54 19.30 -4.94
C GLU A 247 -9.94 18.09 -5.67
N TYR A 248 -9.89 18.11 -7.01
CA TYR A 248 -9.41 16.95 -7.75
C TYR A 248 -8.44 17.30 -8.87
N SER A 249 -7.67 16.31 -9.27
CA SER A 249 -6.95 16.25 -10.54
C SER A 249 -7.09 14.86 -11.16
N ILE A 250 -7.55 14.80 -12.40
CA ILE A 250 -7.78 13.54 -13.13
C ILE A 250 -7.01 13.60 -14.45
N SER A 251 -6.22 12.57 -14.77
CA SER A 251 -5.62 12.42 -16.09
C SER A 251 -6.71 12.29 -17.14
N VAL A 252 -6.50 12.85 -18.32
CA VAL A 252 -7.46 12.81 -19.43
C VAL A 252 -6.90 11.93 -20.53
N PRO A 253 -7.65 10.95 -21.06
CA PRO A 253 -7.24 10.16 -22.23
C PRO A 253 -7.44 11.00 -23.50
N PHE A 254 -6.63 12.07 -23.63
CA PHE A 254 -6.82 13.13 -24.62
C PHE A 254 -6.66 12.63 -26.07
N GLU A 255 -5.97 11.51 -26.25
CA GLU A 255 -5.77 10.85 -27.54
C GLU A 255 -7.11 10.44 -28.18
N ARG A 256 -8.13 10.20 -27.35
CA ARG A 256 -9.50 9.87 -27.79
C ARG A 256 -10.32 11.08 -28.26
N PHE A 257 -9.79 12.32 -28.06
CA PHE A 257 -10.53 13.55 -28.31
C PHE A 257 -9.82 14.42 -29.36
N THR A 258 -10.28 14.40 -30.61
CA THR A 258 -9.74 15.20 -31.71
C THR A 258 -9.70 16.71 -31.38
N ALA A 259 -10.72 17.21 -30.64
CA ALA A 259 -10.74 18.60 -30.21
C ALA A 259 -9.58 18.98 -29.29
N LEU A 260 -9.16 18.08 -28.35
CA LEU A 260 -8.02 18.33 -27.48
C LEU A 260 -6.70 18.27 -28.24
N LYS A 261 -6.55 17.35 -29.19
CA LYS A 261 -5.39 17.29 -30.09
C LYS A 261 -5.25 18.59 -30.87
N GLY A 262 -6.35 19.08 -31.47
CA GLY A 262 -6.37 20.34 -32.19
C GLY A 262 -6.03 21.55 -31.32
N LEU A 263 -6.35 21.55 -30.02
CA LEU A 263 -5.90 22.60 -29.09
C LEU A 263 -4.40 22.54 -28.87
N ILE A 264 -3.79 21.36 -28.78
CA ILE A 264 -2.35 21.17 -28.65
C ILE A 264 -1.63 21.64 -29.91
N GLU A 265 -2.07 21.20 -31.10
CA GLU A 265 -1.45 21.51 -32.38
C GLU A 265 -1.50 23.00 -32.72
N LYS A 266 -2.62 23.68 -32.46
CA LYS A 266 -2.82 25.11 -32.71
C LYS A 266 -2.12 26.00 -31.69
N ARG A 267 -1.62 25.44 -30.55
CA ARG A 267 -1.04 26.24 -29.49
C ARG A 267 0.38 26.66 -29.80
N LYS A 268 0.59 27.95 -30.00
CA LYS A 268 1.91 28.55 -30.26
C LYS A 268 2.68 28.89 -28.98
N LEU A 269 1.97 29.41 -27.97
CA LEU A 269 2.59 29.89 -26.73
C LEU A 269 2.39 28.86 -25.58
N TRP A 270 3.50 28.36 -25.08
CA TRP A 270 3.57 27.47 -23.93
C TRP A 270 4.39 28.12 -22.81
N TRP A 271 3.89 28.06 -21.59
CA TRP A 271 4.55 28.63 -20.43
C TRP A 271 5.40 27.57 -19.75
N SER A 272 6.60 27.90 -19.32
CA SER A 272 7.46 26.98 -18.55
C SER A 272 6.78 26.61 -17.23
N VAL A 273 6.87 25.34 -16.85
CA VAL A 273 6.45 24.87 -15.51
C VAL A 273 7.55 25.25 -14.52
N PRO A 274 7.25 26.02 -13.46
CA PRO A 274 8.25 26.38 -12.47
C PRO A 274 8.95 25.16 -11.86
N GLY A 275 10.29 25.22 -11.74
CA GLY A 275 11.09 24.11 -11.19
C GLY A 275 11.36 22.95 -12.16
N SER A 276 10.94 23.02 -13.43
CA SER A 276 11.21 21.98 -14.44
C SER A 276 12.50 22.15 -15.23
N GLU A 277 13.29 23.19 -14.92
CA GLU A 277 14.52 23.53 -15.66
C GLU A 277 14.30 23.67 -17.19
N GLY A 278 13.13 24.15 -17.60
CA GLY A 278 12.75 24.26 -19.01
C GLY A 278 12.34 22.94 -19.69
N LYS A 279 12.32 21.82 -18.98
CA LYS A 279 11.94 20.51 -19.53
C LYS A 279 10.43 20.31 -19.69
N SER A 280 9.62 21.08 -18.94
CA SER A 280 8.17 20.98 -18.97
C SER A 280 7.53 22.34 -19.26
N HIS A 281 6.52 22.34 -20.13
CA HIS A 281 5.75 23.51 -20.48
C HIS A 281 4.26 23.22 -20.38
N GLN A 282 3.45 24.27 -20.19
CA GLN A 282 2.03 24.13 -19.94
C GLN A 282 1.21 25.25 -20.57
N PHE A 283 -0.07 24.97 -20.78
CA PHE A 283 -1.12 25.97 -20.95
C PHE A 283 -2.43 25.44 -20.37
N GLU A 284 -3.41 26.29 -20.22
CA GLU A 284 -4.75 25.89 -19.75
C GLU A 284 -5.83 26.37 -20.69
N SER A 285 -6.96 25.65 -20.71
CA SER A 285 -8.15 25.97 -21.46
C SER A 285 -9.39 25.49 -20.75
N ARG A 286 -10.52 26.13 -20.99
CA ARG A 286 -11.82 25.64 -20.56
C ARG A 286 -12.49 24.86 -21.69
N TRP A 287 -12.68 23.58 -21.48
CA TRP A 287 -13.23 22.68 -22.47
C TRP A 287 -14.21 21.67 -21.84
N LYS A 288 -15.00 21.01 -22.66
CA LYS A 288 -15.84 19.85 -22.28
C LYS A 288 -16.00 18.89 -23.46
N PRO A 289 -16.12 17.59 -23.25
CA PRO A 289 -16.68 16.66 -24.23
C PRO A 289 -18.10 17.08 -24.63
N GLN A 290 -18.55 16.68 -25.80
CA GLN A 290 -19.87 17.07 -26.32
C GLN A 290 -21.02 16.60 -25.40
N SER A 291 -20.87 15.41 -24.80
CA SER A 291 -21.84 14.81 -23.88
C SER A 291 -21.89 15.44 -22.48
N TRP A 292 -20.92 16.29 -22.12
CA TRP A 292 -20.85 16.87 -20.79
C TRP A 292 -21.66 18.18 -20.68
N THR A 293 -22.19 18.44 -19.50
CA THR A 293 -23.05 19.63 -19.26
C THR A 293 -22.25 20.92 -19.16
N ARG A 294 -21.08 20.91 -18.53
CA ARG A 294 -20.29 22.12 -18.20
C ARG A 294 -18.88 22.07 -18.75
N LYS A 295 -18.36 23.25 -19.16
CA LYS A 295 -16.92 23.42 -19.42
C LYS A 295 -16.16 23.45 -18.10
N ARG A 296 -15.04 22.72 -18.05
CA ARG A 296 -14.15 22.67 -16.87
C ARG A 296 -12.73 23.09 -17.25
N ARG A 297 -11.87 23.25 -16.27
CA ARG A 297 -10.47 23.64 -16.44
C ARG A 297 -9.66 22.42 -16.86
N PHE A 298 -8.97 22.52 -18.00
CA PHE A 298 -8.02 21.54 -18.50
C PHE A 298 -6.64 22.17 -18.53
N ILE A 299 -5.63 21.46 -18.01
CA ILE A 299 -4.23 21.83 -18.03
C ILE A 299 -3.53 20.89 -19.00
N PHE A 300 -2.86 21.45 -19.97
CA PHE A 300 -2.07 20.75 -20.98
C PHE A 300 -0.60 20.89 -20.61
N ILE A 301 0.11 19.78 -20.56
CA ILE A 301 1.51 19.69 -20.20
C ILE A 301 2.24 19.01 -21.35
N ARG A 302 3.38 19.57 -21.77
CA ARG A 302 4.33 18.90 -22.65
C ARG A 302 5.67 18.76 -21.94
N ASN A 303 6.25 17.58 -22.00
CA ASN A 303 7.57 17.28 -21.46
C ASN A 303 8.54 16.99 -22.60
N THR A 304 9.75 17.54 -22.54
CA THR A 304 10.80 17.21 -23.50
C THR A 304 11.23 15.76 -23.29
N VAL A 305 11.18 14.94 -24.33
CA VAL A 305 11.68 13.57 -24.30
C VAL A 305 13.17 13.60 -24.66
N GLY A 306 14.02 13.13 -23.75
CA GLY A 306 15.44 12.96 -24.07
C GLY A 306 15.63 11.88 -25.14
N LEU A 307 16.53 12.11 -26.11
CA LEU A 307 16.85 11.24 -27.25
C LEU A 307 17.43 9.85 -26.88
N GLN A 308 17.30 9.37 -25.63
CA GLN A 308 17.92 8.14 -25.14
C GLN A 308 17.01 6.90 -25.09
N ASN A 309 15.77 6.97 -25.54
CA ASN A 309 14.95 5.77 -25.61
C ASN A 309 15.25 4.97 -26.88
N LYS A 310 16.02 3.89 -26.73
CA LYS A 310 16.40 2.92 -27.79
C LYS A 310 15.26 1.98 -28.21
N GLU A 311 14.03 2.19 -27.78
CA GLU A 311 12.90 1.41 -28.29
C GLU A 311 12.33 2.11 -29.53
N PRO A 312 12.00 1.36 -30.60
CA PRO A 312 11.35 1.94 -31.76
C PRO A 312 10.06 2.61 -31.29
N VAL A 313 9.97 3.92 -31.52
CA VAL A 313 8.75 4.67 -31.28
C VAL A 313 7.66 4.03 -32.14
N GLN A 314 6.72 3.35 -31.52
CA GLN A 314 5.53 2.90 -32.20
C GLN A 314 4.82 4.19 -32.64
N LEU A 315 4.93 4.49 -33.92
CA LEU A 315 4.24 5.62 -34.55
C LEU A 315 2.75 5.37 -34.43
N ASP A 316 2.18 5.85 -33.34
CA ASP A 316 0.75 5.88 -33.19
C ASP A 316 0.25 6.99 -34.14
N LEU A 317 -0.35 6.59 -35.26
CA LEU A 317 -0.89 7.44 -36.31
C LEU A 317 -1.86 8.53 -35.81
N PHE A 318 -2.19 8.50 -34.53
CA PHE A 318 -3.16 9.38 -33.87
C PHE A 318 -2.58 10.26 -32.74
N ALA A 319 -1.31 10.14 -32.40
CA ALA A 319 -0.68 11.05 -31.45
C ALA A 319 -0.29 12.36 -32.14
N PRO A 320 -0.49 13.55 -31.50
CA PRO A 320 0.05 14.78 -32.03
C PRO A 320 1.57 14.69 -32.02
N VAL A 321 2.17 14.44 -33.18
CA VAL A 321 3.62 14.32 -33.36
C VAL A 321 4.21 15.73 -33.44
N GLN A 322 4.50 16.33 -32.28
CA GLN A 322 5.59 17.27 -32.21
C GLN A 322 6.83 16.48 -31.80
N GLU A 323 7.73 16.23 -32.72
CA GLU A 323 8.97 15.53 -32.46
C GLU A 323 9.64 16.06 -31.18
N GLY A 324 9.94 15.16 -30.22
CA GLY A 324 10.64 15.51 -28.99
C GLY A 324 9.77 15.87 -27.79
N TYR A 325 8.43 15.74 -27.86
CA TYR A 325 7.56 16.02 -26.71
C TYR A 325 6.60 14.89 -26.40
N GLU A 326 6.43 14.62 -25.10
CA GLU A 326 5.34 13.82 -24.54
C GLU A 326 4.26 14.75 -23.98
N PHE A 327 2.99 14.47 -24.27
CA PHE A 327 1.86 15.29 -23.82
C PHE A 327 1.07 14.61 -22.73
N LYS A 328 0.63 15.41 -21.74
CA LYS A 328 -0.32 15.01 -20.69
C LYS A 328 -1.42 16.07 -20.58
N VAL A 329 -2.63 15.63 -20.32
CA VAL A 329 -3.76 16.53 -20.09
C VAL A 329 -4.41 16.17 -18.77
N ILE A 330 -4.72 17.16 -17.94
CA ILE A 330 -5.32 17.02 -16.62
C ILE A 330 -6.60 17.87 -16.58
N ILE A 331 -7.70 17.31 -16.07
CA ILE A 331 -8.88 18.06 -15.67
C ILE A 331 -8.84 18.32 -14.17
N THR A 332 -9.29 19.52 -13.74
CA THR A 332 -9.23 19.92 -12.33
C THR A 332 -10.25 21.00 -12.00
N ASN A 333 -10.69 21.06 -10.73
CA ASN A 333 -11.41 22.19 -10.15
C ASN A 333 -10.50 23.07 -9.25
N LYS A 334 -9.22 22.70 -9.06
CA LYS A 334 -8.28 23.51 -8.27
C LYS A 334 -8.07 24.88 -8.93
N THR A 335 -8.00 25.92 -8.12
CA THR A 335 -7.87 27.32 -8.58
C THR A 335 -6.42 27.79 -8.65
N GLY A 336 -5.48 27.06 -8.07
CA GLY A 336 -4.05 27.37 -8.09
C GLY A 336 -3.43 27.47 -9.48
N ALA A 337 -2.21 28.03 -9.59
CA ALA A 337 -1.47 28.11 -10.83
C ALA A 337 -1.31 26.73 -11.50
N ALA A 338 -1.42 26.68 -12.83
CA ALA A 338 -1.40 25.42 -13.58
C ALA A 338 -0.17 24.54 -13.29
N GLY A 339 1.02 25.14 -13.11
CA GLY A 339 2.23 24.41 -12.72
C GLY A 339 2.15 23.75 -11.35
N LYS A 340 1.52 24.42 -10.38
CA LYS A 340 1.30 23.81 -9.05
C LYS A 340 0.35 22.63 -9.14
N VAL A 341 -0.72 22.74 -9.93
CA VAL A 341 -1.67 21.63 -10.16
C VAL A 341 -1.00 20.48 -10.91
N ALA A 342 -0.11 20.76 -11.88
CA ALA A 342 0.68 19.75 -12.56
C ALA A 342 1.56 18.97 -11.56
N HIS A 343 2.29 19.65 -10.69
CA HIS A 343 3.10 19.03 -9.64
C HIS A 343 2.24 18.26 -8.63
N PHE A 344 1.09 18.80 -8.23
CA PHE A 344 0.14 18.08 -7.39
C PHE A 344 -0.28 16.75 -8.03
N HIS A 345 -0.65 16.75 -9.30
CA HIS A 345 -1.04 15.54 -10.02
C HIS A 345 0.11 14.53 -10.17
N GLU A 346 1.34 15.00 -10.42
CA GLU A 346 2.53 14.14 -10.48
C GLU A 346 2.79 13.41 -9.15
N GLY A 347 2.36 13.97 -8.02
CA GLY A 347 2.45 13.35 -6.70
C GLY A 347 1.75 11.99 -6.62
N ARG A 348 0.78 11.70 -7.50
CA ARG A 348 0.14 10.38 -7.63
C ARG A 348 1.14 9.25 -7.88
N GLY A 349 2.26 9.52 -8.55
CA GLY A 349 3.33 8.53 -8.76
C GLY A 349 3.92 7.93 -7.48
N TYR A 350 3.66 8.51 -6.30
CA TYR A 350 4.04 7.90 -5.03
C TYR A 350 3.24 6.62 -4.74
N GLN A 351 2.01 6.51 -5.22
CA GLN A 351 1.19 5.30 -5.08
C GLN A 351 1.82 4.08 -5.76
N GLU A 352 2.56 4.27 -6.85
CA GLU A 352 3.30 3.19 -7.52
C GLU A 352 4.36 2.57 -6.60
N LYS A 353 5.02 3.40 -5.75
CA LYS A 353 5.97 2.91 -4.73
C LYS A 353 5.26 2.12 -3.64
N ILE A 354 4.06 2.57 -3.21
CA ILE A 354 3.23 1.84 -2.25
C ILE A 354 2.86 0.46 -2.82
N TYR A 355 2.46 0.39 -4.09
CA TYR A 355 2.14 -0.90 -4.74
C TYR A 355 3.36 -1.80 -4.91
N ALA A 356 4.52 -1.24 -5.25
CA ALA A 356 5.76 -2.00 -5.31
C ALA A 356 6.09 -2.62 -3.95
N GLU A 357 5.98 -1.87 -2.87
CA GLU A 357 6.19 -2.37 -1.51
C GLU A 357 5.15 -3.43 -1.12
N LEU A 358 3.86 -3.18 -1.37
CA LEU A 358 2.79 -4.13 -1.12
C LEU A 358 3.00 -5.45 -1.86
N LYS A 359 3.39 -5.40 -3.15
CA LYS A 359 3.64 -6.60 -3.97
C LYS A 359 4.89 -7.35 -3.52
N ASN A 360 6.00 -6.64 -3.29
CA ASN A 360 7.29 -7.25 -3.05
C ASN A 360 7.51 -7.60 -1.57
N HIS A 361 6.95 -6.81 -0.66
CA HIS A 361 7.27 -6.91 0.76
C HIS A 361 6.07 -7.25 1.65
N ALA A 362 4.84 -6.89 1.26
CA ALA A 362 3.62 -7.28 1.99
C ALA A 362 2.80 -8.37 1.26
N GLN A 363 3.37 -9.06 0.27
CA GLN A 363 2.84 -10.24 -0.40
C GLN A 363 1.48 -10.04 -1.11
N MET A 364 1.10 -8.81 -1.42
CA MET A 364 -0.16 -8.47 -2.08
C MET A 364 -0.36 -9.23 -3.42
N GLY A 365 0.73 -9.52 -4.14
CA GLY A 365 0.68 -10.24 -5.41
C GLY A 365 0.41 -11.75 -5.29
N TYR A 366 0.23 -12.31 -4.09
CA TYR A 366 -0.01 -13.73 -3.89
C TYR A 366 -1.50 -14.07 -3.76
N VAL A 367 -1.95 -15.09 -4.48
CA VAL A 367 -3.32 -15.62 -4.46
C VAL A 367 -3.27 -17.02 -3.84
N PRO A 368 -3.51 -17.18 -2.53
CA PRO A 368 -3.29 -18.42 -1.80
C PRO A 368 -4.33 -19.50 -2.06
N ALA A 369 -5.58 -19.15 -2.37
CA ALA A 369 -6.72 -20.05 -2.36
C ALA A 369 -7.46 -20.08 -3.71
N ARG A 370 -8.37 -21.09 -3.85
CA ARG A 370 -9.30 -21.14 -4.98
C ARG A 370 -10.52 -20.26 -4.77
N ARG A 371 -10.99 -20.09 -3.53
CA ARG A 371 -12.18 -19.30 -3.21
C ARG A 371 -11.86 -17.80 -3.19
N LEU A 372 -12.77 -17.01 -3.75
CA LEU A 372 -12.64 -15.55 -3.85
C LEU A 372 -12.53 -14.90 -2.47
N VAL A 373 -13.41 -15.27 -1.53
CA VAL A 373 -13.42 -14.69 -0.18
C VAL A 373 -12.11 -14.92 0.57
N ALA A 374 -11.53 -16.13 0.47
CA ALA A 374 -10.21 -16.43 1.06
C ALA A 374 -9.10 -15.51 0.51
N ASN A 375 -9.16 -15.18 -0.77
CA ASN A 375 -8.21 -14.27 -1.41
C ASN A 375 -8.44 -12.80 -1.00
N LYS A 376 -9.70 -12.39 -0.78
CA LYS A 376 -10.03 -11.07 -0.21
C LYS A 376 -9.45 -10.93 1.21
N VAL A 377 -9.65 -11.93 2.09
CA VAL A 377 -9.09 -11.94 3.45
C VAL A 377 -7.57 -11.86 3.42
N TYR A 378 -6.90 -12.65 2.56
CA TYR A 378 -5.44 -12.59 2.45
C TYR A 378 -4.95 -11.22 1.95
N LEU A 379 -5.63 -10.61 0.98
CA LEU A 379 -5.32 -9.25 0.53
C LEU A 379 -5.44 -8.24 1.68
N LEU A 380 -6.48 -8.34 2.50
CA LEU A 380 -6.63 -7.47 3.68
C LEU A 380 -5.52 -7.71 4.70
N CYS A 381 -5.09 -8.96 4.93
CA CYS A 381 -3.91 -9.23 5.77
C CYS A 381 -2.64 -8.56 5.22
N SER A 382 -2.47 -8.51 3.89
CA SER A 382 -1.36 -7.80 3.25
C SER A 382 -1.44 -6.29 3.47
N ILE A 383 -2.64 -5.71 3.37
CA ILE A 383 -2.90 -4.30 3.64
C ILE A 383 -2.65 -3.97 5.12
N PHE A 384 -3.15 -4.80 6.05
CA PHE A 384 -2.87 -4.63 7.49
C PHE A 384 -1.37 -4.67 7.79
N ALA A 385 -0.63 -5.63 7.23
CA ALA A 385 0.82 -5.72 7.44
C ALA A 385 1.55 -4.46 6.97
N HIS A 386 1.15 -3.89 5.81
CA HIS A 386 1.69 -2.64 5.30
C HIS A 386 1.30 -1.46 6.19
N ASN A 387 0.02 -1.30 6.50
CA ASN A 387 -0.48 -0.17 7.30
C ASN A 387 0.09 -0.18 8.72
N LEU A 388 0.22 -1.35 9.35
CA LEU A 388 0.87 -1.50 10.65
C LEU A 388 2.37 -1.17 10.60
N SER A 389 3.06 -1.50 9.49
CA SER A 389 4.45 -1.08 9.29
C SER A 389 4.59 0.43 9.20
N ARG A 390 3.64 1.13 8.52
CA ARG A 390 3.59 2.59 8.48
C ARG A 390 3.29 3.18 9.84
N GLU A 391 2.28 2.64 10.51
CA GLU A 391 1.87 3.04 11.84
C GLU A 391 3.00 2.93 12.86
N LEU A 392 3.72 1.80 12.88
CA LEU A 392 4.89 1.59 13.72
C LEU A 392 5.95 2.69 13.54
N GLN A 393 6.20 3.09 12.31
CA GLN A 393 7.20 4.10 12.01
C GLN A 393 6.72 5.51 12.38
N MET A 394 5.44 5.82 12.18
CA MET A 394 4.86 7.12 12.55
C MET A 394 4.82 7.33 14.06
N GLN A 395 4.59 6.28 14.85
CA GLN A 395 4.66 6.39 16.33
C GLN A 395 6.05 6.75 16.87
N VAL A 396 7.10 6.48 16.11
CA VAL A 396 8.50 6.63 16.57
C VAL A 396 9.21 7.82 15.95
N GLN A 397 8.71 8.32 14.83
CA GLN A 397 9.35 9.37 14.04
C GLN A 397 8.47 10.59 13.94
N GLU A 398 9.03 11.74 14.28
CA GLU A 398 8.40 13.00 13.94
C GLU A 398 8.34 13.19 12.41
N PRO A 399 7.33 13.90 11.88
CA PRO A 399 7.28 14.25 10.47
C PRO A 399 8.53 15.03 10.05
N LEU A 400 9.38 14.42 9.23
CA LEU A 400 10.67 14.99 8.84
C LEU A 400 10.59 15.98 7.68
N ARG A 401 9.42 16.09 7.02
CA ARG A 401 9.29 16.88 5.78
C ARG A 401 8.15 17.86 5.85
N GLY A 402 8.41 19.09 5.43
CA GLY A 402 7.37 19.97 4.92
C GLY A 402 6.75 19.36 3.66
N THR A 403 5.44 19.44 3.52
CA THR A 403 4.74 19.00 2.32
C THR A 403 4.95 19.98 1.18
N THR A 404 5.07 19.46 -0.04
CA THR A 404 5.01 20.25 -1.29
C THR A 404 3.87 19.69 -2.14
N GLU A 405 3.45 20.42 -3.17
CA GLU A 405 2.40 19.97 -4.09
C GLU A 405 2.70 18.57 -4.66
N LYS A 406 3.95 18.26 -4.98
CA LYS A 406 4.36 16.95 -5.50
C LYS A 406 4.58 15.91 -4.39
N ARG A 407 5.10 16.32 -3.23
CA ARG A 407 5.47 15.43 -2.13
C ARG A 407 4.58 15.69 -0.93
N THR A 408 3.48 14.98 -0.88
CA THR A 408 2.51 15.06 0.21
C THR A 408 2.87 14.19 1.41
N VAL A 409 3.65 13.13 1.22
CA VAL A 409 4.10 12.25 2.32
C VAL A 409 5.02 12.99 3.28
N ARG A 410 4.72 12.90 4.58
CA ARG A 410 5.42 13.66 5.64
C ARG A 410 6.58 12.90 6.28
N TRP A 411 6.56 11.56 6.23
CA TRP A 411 7.59 10.71 6.83
C TRP A 411 8.53 10.12 5.78
N LEU A 412 9.72 9.75 6.23
CA LEU A 412 10.64 8.93 5.45
C LEU A 412 10.50 7.48 5.91
N PHE A 413 9.67 6.73 5.21
CA PHE A 413 9.43 5.35 5.55
C PHE A 413 10.52 4.42 5.04
N GLU A 414 10.97 3.53 5.90
CA GLU A 414 11.69 2.32 5.51
C GLU A 414 10.69 1.28 4.99
N GLU A 415 11.08 0.55 3.95
CA GLU A 415 10.29 -0.57 3.43
C GLU A 415 10.23 -1.71 4.46
N LEU A 416 9.16 -2.48 4.44
CA LEU A 416 8.97 -3.59 5.38
C LEU A 416 10.12 -4.61 5.33
N ASP A 417 10.75 -4.82 4.17
CA ASP A 417 11.95 -5.68 4.05
C ASP A 417 13.16 -5.13 4.82
N THR A 418 13.35 -3.82 4.78
CA THR A 418 14.41 -3.15 5.58
C THR A 418 14.13 -3.32 7.06
N LEU A 419 12.89 -3.10 7.51
CA LEU A 419 12.50 -3.34 8.91
C LEU A 419 12.71 -4.80 9.35
N ARG A 420 12.46 -5.78 8.46
CA ARG A 420 12.77 -7.18 8.75
C ARG A 420 14.25 -7.38 9.05
N LYS A 421 15.11 -6.86 8.19
CA LYS A 421 16.56 -7.02 8.28
C LYS A 421 17.19 -6.24 9.44
N THR A 422 16.68 -5.05 9.71
CA THR A 422 17.24 -4.15 10.73
C THR A 422 16.66 -4.40 12.11
N LEU A 423 15.38 -4.69 12.22
CA LEU A 423 14.62 -4.74 13.48
C LEU A 423 14.13 -6.16 13.81
N ILE A 424 13.41 -6.84 12.88
CA ILE A 424 12.64 -8.05 13.21
C ILE A 424 13.54 -9.29 13.31
N ALA A 425 14.35 -9.57 12.29
CA ALA A 425 15.17 -10.78 12.18
C ALA A 425 16.42 -10.68 13.06
N ARG A 426 16.21 -10.79 14.35
CA ARG A 426 17.26 -10.78 15.39
C ARG A 426 17.12 -12.01 16.26
N ALA A 427 18.25 -12.70 16.45
CA ALA A 427 18.30 -13.87 17.33
C ALA A 427 18.23 -13.45 18.80
N GLY A 428 17.52 -14.22 19.60
CA GLY A 428 17.43 -14.04 21.03
C GLY A 428 16.96 -15.29 21.75
N ARG A 429 16.98 -15.25 23.08
CA ARG A 429 16.54 -16.33 23.94
C ARG A 429 15.45 -15.85 24.88
N LEU A 430 14.33 -16.56 24.90
CA LEU A 430 13.30 -16.40 25.94
C LEU A 430 13.68 -17.22 27.15
N SER A 431 13.70 -16.61 28.32
CA SER A 431 13.90 -17.28 29.58
C SER A 431 12.95 -16.74 30.63
N ARG A 432 12.70 -17.52 31.67
CA ARG A 432 11.88 -17.12 32.81
C ARG A 432 12.66 -17.29 34.09
N PRO A 433 13.66 -16.42 34.34
CA PRO A 433 14.28 -16.38 35.67
C PRO A 433 13.17 -16.07 36.69
N PRO A 434 13.33 -16.38 38.01
CA PRO A 434 12.24 -16.33 38.99
C PRO A 434 11.36 -15.10 38.85
N GLY A 435 10.13 -15.34 38.40
CA GLY A 435 9.04 -14.36 38.31
C GLY A 435 8.97 -13.47 37.04
N LYS A 436 10.03 -13.28 36.25
CA LYS A 436 10.04 -12.32 35.14
C LYS A 436 10.42 -12.95 33.79
N LEU A 437 9.54 -12.82 32.79
CA LEU A 437 9.87 -13.20 31.43
C LEU A 437 10.95 -12.26 30.88
N THR A 438 12.04 -12.82 30.38
CA THR A 438 13.19 -12.08 29.87
C THR A 438 13.52 -12.52 28.44
N LEU A 439 13.74 -11.57 27.58
CA LEU A 439 14.24 -11.75 26.22
C LEU A 439 15.68 -11.26 26.17
N THR A 440 16.62 -12.17 25.98
CA THR A 440 18.06 -11.89 25.97
C THR A 440 18.58 -11.89 24.53
N LEU A 441 19.35 -10.86 24.19
CA LEU A 441 20.02 -10.70 22.89
C LEU A 441 21.54 -10.55 23.10
N ASN A 442 22.31 -10.74 22.03
CA ASN A 442 23.73 -10.35 22.03
C ASN A 442 23.87 -8.84 22.23
N ALA A 443 24.88 -8.43 22.96
CA ALA A 443 25.21 -7.04 23.21
C ALA A 443 25.56 -6.34 21.88
N ASN A 444 24.66 -5.49 21.40
CA ASN A 444 24.84 -4.66 20.22
C ASN A 444 24.18 -3.30 20.47
N PRO A 445 24.97 -2.21 20.62
CA PRO A 445 24.41 -0.88 20.92
C PRO A 445 23.43 -0.37 19.89
N THR A 446 23.68 -0.60 18.60
CA THR A 446 22.80 -0.15 17.52
C THR A 446 21.43 -0.84 17.59
N VAL A 447 21.42 -2.17 17.72
CA VAL A 447 20.18 -2.96 17.86
C VAL A 447 19.45 -2.60 19.16
N LYS A 448 20.18 -2.42 20.26
CA LYS A 448 19.61 -1.99 21.54
C LYS A 448 18.89 -0.65 21.40
N ASN A 449 19.57 0.35 20.85
CA ASN A 449 18.99 1.69 20.69
C ASN A 449 17.78 1.68 19.77
N LEU A 450 17.84 0.92 18.67
CA LEU A 450 16.71 0.78 17.74
C LEU A 450 15.50 0.14 18.42
N LEU A 451 15.67 -1.00 19.09
CA LEU A 451 14.57 -1.69 19.79
C LEU A 451 13.97 -0.81 20.90
N LEU A 452 14.82 -0.16 21.72
CA LEU A 452 14.34 0.71 22.81
C LEU A 452 13.58 1.91 22.27
N ARG A 453 14.01 2.51 21.16
CA ARG A 453 13.30 3.60 20.50
C ARG A 453 11.87 3.19 20.13
N PHE A 454 11.66 2.03 19.49
CA PHE A 454 10.34 1.52 19.15
C PHE A 454 9.52 1.05 20.36
N LEU A 455 10.17 0.61 21.42
CA LEU A 455 9.47 0.21 22.64
C LEU A 455 9.14 1.38 23.55
N ALA A 456 9.77 2.53 23.40
CA ALA A 456 9.46 3.74 24.18
C ALA A 456 8.23 4.48 23.64
N ALA A 457 8.02 4.51 22.33
CA ALA A 457 6.83 5.08 21.67
C ALA A 457 5.59 4.24 21.95
#